data_2d47d22498e1f59ed8574bfdeb3e6264
#
_entry.id   2d47d22498e1f59ed8574bfdeb3e6264
#
_cell.length_a   1.000
_cell.length_b   1.000
_cell.length_c   1.000
_cell.angle_alpha   90.00
_cell.angle_beta   90.00
_cell.angle_gamma   90.00
#
_symmetry.space_group_name_H-M   'P 1'
#
loop_
_entity.id
_entity.type
_entity.pdbx_description
1 polymer ?
#
loop_
_entity_poly.entity_id
_entity_poly.type
_entity_poly.pdbx_seq_one_letter_code
_entity_poly.pdbx_strand_id
1 'polypeptide(L)'
;MDLDALTNALQLGSLPTTTGTNRLNEHGFGLLNALACLSGGTGDWCIYTHSQPGNYYKVSGPFDLTMIVEQVDTLDLAPGLNLHWADPSTVVCVRVPMTIARTMQRQGNRRLTDLATMRTWLIEHLGVAYRGFLSLDSETLEPSAKIVVTVGASAVLVPPIHVPMMMTHTEHFQVELGGQIVTLTYVYGLLDRSMRDHLVQGGKARYYYQGSQPTQGIDIRLGKRVIATAQLGEIWRKEDGSALSRHNAYNDFVGELLIPDLPRGVLATLVNKTGIDHTDADWAKVFEALAAFPPIKNAQSATEKDLRIRWMQMLKATNPEDDVTGEVTVWPTGTRIDVIDRIKSGKCDIYELKAGKGEPQDFYQLRMYWDGLVLSGVQPTRGVLLAASFAEHMAAMVPLLNALPTPPFPDGTPSAPYNFSLATHAEKQLV
;
A
#
# COMPACT_ATOMS: atom_id res chain seq x y z
N MET A 1 24.13 -16.81 -22.22
CA MET A 1 23.20 -17.91 -22.56
C MET A 1 23.88 -18.68 -23.67
N ASP A 2 23.96 -20.01 -23.58
CA ASP A 2 24.43 -20.87 -24.67
C ASP A 2 23.34 -21.06 -25.75
N LEU A 3 23.67 -21.76 -26.82
CA LEU A 3 22.76 -21.97 -27.96
C LEU A 3 21.50 -22.74 -27.55
N ASP A 4 21.63 -23.77 -26.72
CA ASP A 4 20.52 -24.60 -26.26
C ASP A 4 19.55 -23.80 -25.37
N ALA A 5 20.11 -23.02 -24.46
CA ALA A 5 19.32 -22.15 -23.59
C ALA A 5 18.60 -21.04 -24.38
N LEU A 6 19.24 -20.48 -25.43
CA LEU A 6 18.60 -19.51 -26.32
C LEU A 6 17.48 -20.16 -27.13
N THR A 7 17.73 -21.31 -27.71
CA THR A 7 16.73 -22.08 -28.49
C THR A 7 15.52 -22.43 -27.61
N ASN A 8 15.75 -22.89 -26.38
CA ASN A 8 14.69 -23.18 -25.43
C ASN A 8 13.91 -21.93 -25.02
N ALA A 9 14.57 -20.78 -24.84
CA ALA A 9 13.92 -19.52 -24.50
C ALA A 9 13.00 -18.98 -25.61
N LEU A 10 13.26 -19.40 -26.84
CA LEU A 10 12.47 -19.03 -28.02
C LEU A 10 11.35 -20.01 -28.35
N GLN A 11 11.33 -21.18 -27.74
CA GLN A 11 10.23 -22.15 -27.91
C GLN A 11 9.04 -21.76 -27.03
N LEU A 12 7.87 -21.67 -27.64
CA LEU A 12 6.60 -21.42 -26.93
C LEU A 12 6.31 -22.57 -25.95
N GLY A 13 6.09 -22.23 -24.68
CA GLY A 13 5.77 -23.23 -23.67
C GLY A 13 6.94 -24.09 -23.21
N SER A 14 8.19 -23.75 -23.58
CA SER A 14 9.35 -24.48 -23.12
C SER A 14 9.46 -24.46 -21.59
N LEU A 15 9.68 -25.61 -20.99
CA LEU A 15 9.92 -25.70 -19.56
C LEU A 15 11.32 -25.14 -19.25
N PRO A 16 11.51 -24.29 -18.25
CA PRO A 16 12.85 -23.86 -17.88
C PRO A 16 13.67 -25.06 -17.40
N THR A 17 14.91 -25.11 -17.84
CA THR A 17 15.86 -26.16 -17.55
C THR A 17 16.42 -26.12 -16.11
N THR A 18 16.17 -25.03 -15.37
CA THR A 18 16.68 -24.86 -14.00
C THR A 18 15.69 -25.33 -12.95
N THR A 19 16.17 -26.11 -12.00
CA THR A 19 15.42 -26.65 -10.85
C THR A 19 15.33 -25.70 -9.64
N GLY A 20 15.78 -24.45 -9.79
CA GLY A 20 15.82 -23.46 -8.69
C GLY A 20 14.43 -22.90 -8.32
N THR A 21 14.27 -22.55 -7.05
CA THR A 21 13.02 -22.01 -6.47
C THR A 21 12.73 -20.57 -6.83
N ASN A 22 13.73 -19.78 -7.22
CA ASN A 22 13.59 -18.36 -7.61
C ASN A 22 13.22 -18.21 -9.10
N ARG A 23 12.03 -18.60 -9.51
CA ARG A 23 11.65 -18.67 -10.92
C ARG A 23 10.91 -17.40 -11.40
N LEU A 24 11.58 -16.67 -12.26
CA LEU A 24 10.94 -15.57 -12.99
C LEU A 24 10.12 -16.04 -14.21
N ASN A 25 10.23 -17.29 -14.62
CA ASN A 25 9.56 -17.84 -15.81
C ASN A 25 8.81 -19.15 -15.51
N GLU A 26 7.48 -19.07 -15.33
CA GLU A 26 6.63 -20.25 -15.06
C GLU A 26 6.11 -20.93 -16.34
N HIS A 27 5.87 -20.17 -17.41
CA HIS A 27 5.08 -20.62 -18.54
C HIS A 27 5.84 -20.63 -19.87
N GLY A 28 7.09 -20.17 -19.93
CA GLY A 28 7.87 -20.08 -21.17
C GLY A 28 7.40 -19.05 -22.21
N PHE A 29 6.37 -18.26 -21.89
CA PHE A 29 5.79 -17.27 -22.84
C PHE A 29 6.27 -15.83 -22.60
N GLY A 30 6.90 -15.55 -21.47
CA GLY A 30 7.14 -14.17 -21.02
C GLY A 30 8.00 -13.34 -21.99
N LEU A 31 9.11 -13.91 -22.48
CA LEU A 31 10.01 -13.23 -23.40
C LEU A 31 9.32 -12.98 -24.74
N LEU A 32 8.69 -14.00 -25.32
CA LEU A 32 8.06 -13.95 -26.62
C LEU A 32 6.89 -12.96 -26.62
N ASN A 33 6.04 -13.00 -25.60
CA ASN A 33 4.95 -12.04 -25.46
C ASN A 33 5.46 -10.60 -25.28
N ALA A 34 6.54 -10.40 -24.50
CA ALA A 34 7.13 -9.09 -24.36
C ALA A 34 7.66 -8.54 -25.69
N LEU A 35 8.38 -9.35 -26.44
CA LEU A 35 8.91 -8.97 -27.75
C LEU A 35 7.80 -8.65 -28.76
N ALA A 36 6.77 -9.49 -28.83
CA ALA A 36 5.62 -9.28 -29.71
C ALA A 36 4.86 -7.99 -29.33
N CYS A 37 4.54 -7.80 -28.04
CA CYS A 37 3.85 -6.62 -27.57
C CYS A 37 4.67 -5.34 -27.77
N LEU A 38 5.94 -5.33 -27.38
CA LEU A 38 6.79 -4.14 -27.45
C LEU A 38 7.10 -3.74 -28.89
N SER A 39 7.28 -4.69 -29.79
CA SER A 39 7.47 -4.40 -31.23
C SER A 39 6.17 -4.03 -31.94
N GLY A 40 5.01 -4.13 -31.27
CA GLY A 40 3.71 -3.91 -31.90
C GLY A 40 3.38 -4.91 -33.03
N GLY A 41 3.94 -6.13 -32.95
CA GLY A 41 3.79 -7.17 -33.92
C GLY A 41 4.62 -6.98 -35.19
N THR A 42 5.47 -5.94 -35.30
CA THR A 42 6.30 -5.69 -36.48
C THR A 42 7.48 -6.64 -36.59
N GLY A 43 7.86 -7.31 -35.52
CA GLY A 43 9.07 -8.15 -35.49
C GLY A 43 10.38 -7.36 -35.40
N ASP A 44 10.35 -6.07 -35.17
CA ASP A 44 11.53 -5.21 -34.98
C ASP A 44 12.18 -5.46 -33.62
N TRP A 45 12.79 -6.62 -33.45
CA TRP A 45 13.54 -6.99 -32.25
C TRP A 45 14.71 -7.92 -32.60
N CYS A 46 15.72 -7.95 -31.74
CA CYS A 46 16.80 -8.91 -31.81
C CYS A 46 17.32 -9.25 -30.41
N ILE A 47 17.85 -10.45 -30.26
CA ILE A 47 18.55 -10.94 -29.06
C ILE A 47 19.96 -11.29 -29.43
N TYR A 48 20.91 -10.74 -28.71
CA TYR A 48 22.31 -11.14 -28.76
C TYR A 48 22.67 -11.83 -27.44
N THR A 49 23.40 -12.93 -27.50
CA THR A 49 23.81 -13.63 -26.28
C THR A 49 25.10 -14.37 -26.45
N HIS A 50 25.86 -14.53 -25.37
CA HIS A 50 26.99 -15.45 -25.27
C HIS A 50 27.13 -15.99 -23.85
N SER A 51 27.62 -17.20 -23.75
CA SER A 51 28.00 -17.85 -22.48
C SER A 51 29.52 -17.90 -22.26
N GLN A 52 30.28 -17.87 -23.36
CA GLN A 52 31.73 -17.88 -23.38
C GLN A 52 32.26 -16.93 -24.43
N PRO A 53 33.41 -16.30 -24.22
CA PRO A 53 34.07 -15.47 -25.25
C PRO A 53 34.26 -16.24 -26.57
N GLY A 54 33.92 -15.60 -27.69
CA GLY A 54 34.05 -16.18 -29.02
C GLY A 54 32.81 -16.92 -29.56
N ASN A 55 31.85 -17.24 -28.70
CA ASN A 55 30.57 -17.89 -29.10
C ASN A 55 29.42 -16.90 -28.96
N TYR A 56 29.24 -16.04 -29.94
CA TYR A 56 28.16 -15.04 -29.97
C TYR A 56 27.05 -15.53 -30.86
N TYR A 57 25.82 -15.41 -30.36
CA TYR A 57 24.61 -15.82 -31.07
C TYR A 57 23.66 -14.63 -31.20
N LYS A 58 23.02 -14.56 -32.35
CA LYS A 58 22.00 -13.57 -32.65
C LYS A 58 20.75 -14.24 -33.17
N VAL A 59 19.61 -13.74 -32.77
CA VAL A 59 18.32 -14.08 -33.36
C VAL A 59 17.52 -12.80 -33.55
N SER A 60 16.80 -12.69 -34.62
CA SER A 60 16.00 -11.51 -34.97
C SER A 60 14.55 -11.90 -35.29
N GLY A 61 13.63 -10.97 -35.03
CA GLY A 61 12.23 -11.13 -35.45
C GLY A 61 12.02 -11.00 -36.96
N PRO A 62 10.80 -11.28 -37.42
CA PRO A 62 9.62 -11.71 -36.66
C PRO A 62 9.70 -13.17 -36.18
N PHE A 63 8.79 -13.55 -35.26
CA PHE A 63 8.62 -14.97 -34.91
C PHE A 63 7.98 -15.72 -36.10
N ASP A 64 8.74 -16.61 -36.72
CA ASP A 64 8.21 -17.56 -37.67
C ASP A 64 8.91 -18.93 -37.58
N LEU A 65 8.42 -19.90 -38.32
CA LEU A 65 8.95 -21.28 -38.30
C LEU A 65 10.36 -21.38 -38.96
N THR A 66 10.81 -20.33 -39.60
CA THR A 66 12.11 -20.24 -40.31
C THR A 66 13.14 -19.43 -39.51
N MET A 67 12.82 -19.06 -38.31
CA MET A 67 13.72 -18.24 -37.47
C MET A 67 15.05 -18.98 -37.22
N ILE A 68 16.14 -18.36 -37.63
CA ILE A 68 17.48 -18.93 -37.53
C ILE A 68 18.27 -18.22 -36.42
N VAL A 69 18.94 -19.02 -35.59
CA VAL A 69 19.95 -18.50 -34.67
C VAL A 69 21.27 -18.43 -35.45
N GLU A 70 21.77 -17.22 -35.62
CA GLU A 70 23.02 -16.94 -36.32
C GLU A 70 24.18 -16.90 -35.33
N GLN A 71 25.31 -17.52 -35.69
CA GLN A 71 26.57 -17.23 -35.02
C GLN A 71 27.17 -15.97 -35.60
N VAL A 72 27.52 -15.00 -34.80
CA VAL A 72 28.00 -13.68 -35.25
C VAL A 72 29.34 -13.34 -34.58
N ASP A 73 30.14 -12.51 -35.25
CA ASP A 73 31.35 -11.94 -34.69
C ASP A 73 31.03 -10.75 -33.77
N THR A 74 31.91 -10.40 -32.87
CA THR A 74 31.79 -9.27 -31.93
C THR A 74 31.54 -7.92 -32.60
N LEU A 75 31.92 -7.75 -33.85
CA LEU A 75 31.77 -6.52 -34.62
C LEU A 75 30.35 -6.28 -35.15
N ASP A 76 29.49 -7.31 -35.18
CA ASP A 76 28.09 -7.22 -35.65
C ASP A 76 27.09 -6.78 -34.58
N LEU A 77 27.60 -6.42 -33.40
CA LEU A 77 26.76 -5.93 -32.33
C LEU A 77 26.19 -4.55 -32.66
N ALA A 78 24.90 -4.37 -32.36
CA ALA A 78 24.15 -3.18 -32.74
C ALA A 78 24.94 -1.88 -32.50
N PRO A 79 25.09 -1.01 -33.50
CA PRO A 79 25.89 0.21 -33.40
C PRO A 79 25.38 1.09 -32.24
N GLY A 80 26.28 1.52 -31.37
CA GLY A 80 25.99 2.39 -30.25
C GLY A 80 25.74 1.68 -28.91
N LEU A 81 25.76 0.36 -28.85
CA LEU A 81 25.78 -0.39 -27.59
C LEU A 81 27.23 -0.61 -27.15
N ASN A 82 27.71 0.22 -26.24
CA ASN A 82 29.01 -0.01 -25.55
C ASN A 82 28.84 -1.14 -24.52
N LEU A 83 28.82 -2.37 -24.99
CA LEU A 83 28.70 -3.55 -24.13
C LEU A 83 30.11 -4.13 -23.90
N HIS A 84 30.48 -4.24 -22.64
CA HIS A 84 31.65 -5.05 -22.26
C HIS A 84 31.25 -6.52 -22.38
N TRP A 85 31.58 -7.14 -23.50
CA TRP A 85 31.27 -8.54 -23.80
C TRP A 85 32.28 -9.53 -23.17
N ALA A 86 33.04 -9.09 -22.18
CA ALA A 86 34.00 -9.96 -21.50
C ALA A 86 33.31 -11.02 -20.64
N ASP A 87 32.14 -10.68 -20.09
CA ASP A 87 31.38 -11.57 -19.21
C ASP A 87 30.16 -12.17 -19.93
N PRO A 88 29.70 -13.37 -19.56
CA PRO A 88 28.50 -13.97 -20.10
C PRO A 88 27.32 -13.00 -20.01
N SER A 89 26.73 -12.65 -21.14
CA SER A 89 25.64 -11.65 -21.20
C SER A 89 24.60 -11.95 -22.25
N THR A 90 23.45 -11.34 -22.08
CA THR A 90 22.34 -11.36 -23.04
C THR A 90 21.78 -9.95 -23.20
N VAL A 91 21.63 -9.51 -24.43
CA VAL A 91 21.06 -8.20 -24.78
C VAL A 91 19.80 -8.42 -25.60
N VAL A 92 18.74 -7.80 -25.19
CA VAL A 92 17.45 -7.81 -25.91
C VAL A 92 17.23 -6.38 -26.42
N CYS A 93 17.19 -6.24 -27.73
CA CYS A 93 16.89 -4.98 -28.41
C CYS A 93 15.49 -5.02 -29.00
N VAL A 94 14.69 -4.02 -28.73
CA VAL A 94 13.33 -3.91 -29.31
C VAL A 94 13.11 -2.48 -29.78
N ARG A 95 12.69 -2.32 -31.05
CA ARG A 95 12.19 -1.04 -31.53
C ARG A 95 10.72 -0.93 -31.15
N VAL A 96 10.43 -0.06 -30.19
CA VAL A 96 9.07 0.19 -29.72
C VAL A 96 8.40 1.25 -30.60
N PRO A 97 7.33 0.93 -31.34
CA PRO A 97 6.58 1.91 -32.13
C PRO A 97 6.02 3.02 -31.21
N MET A 98 5.94 4.25 -31.75
CA MET A 98 5.47 5.40 -30.96
C MET A 98 4.05 5.21 -30.39
N THR A 99 3.21 4.46 -31.08
CA THR A 99 1.86 4.09 -30.63
C THR A 99 1.90 3.26 -29.34
N ILE A 100 2.79 2.27 -29.27
CA ILE A 100 3.01 1.44 -28.10
C ILE A 100 3.71 2.25 -26.99
N ALA A 101 4.75 3.01 -27.33
CA ALA A 101 5.44 3.88 -26.36
C ALA A 101 4.47 4.84 -25.67
N ARG A 102 3.53 5.44 -26.43
CA ARG A 102 2.46 6.28 -25.86
C ARG A 102 1.51 5.53 -24.94
N THR A 103 1.23 4.25 -25.19
CA THR A 103 0.40 3.42 -24.33
C THR A 103 1.12 3.12 -23.02
N MET A 104 2.40 2.79 -23.08
CA MET A 104 3.27 2.56 -21.92
C MET A 104 3.44 3.83 -21.05
N GLN A 105 3.36 5.01 -21.69
CA GLN A 105 3.46 6.30 -21.01
C GLN A 105 2.17 6.74 -20.29
N ARG A 106 1.09 5.96 -20.39
CA ARG A 106 -0.18 6.28 -19.75
C ARG A 106 -0.33 5.54 -18.45
N GLN A 107 -0.43 6.29 -17.35
CA GLN A 107 -0.93 5.76 -16.09
C GLN A 107 -2.15 6.58 -15.67
N GLY A 108 -3.32 5.95 -15.69
CA GLY A 108 -4.59 6.63 -15.44
C GLY A 108 -4.83 7.79 -16.43
N ASN A 109 -5.25 8.94 -15.92
CA ASN A 109 -5.51 10.15 -16.72
C ASN A 109 -4.25 10.97 -17.03
N ARG A 110 -3.06 10.54 -16.61
CA ARG A 110 -1.81 11.28 -16.84
C ARG A 110 -1.10 10.73 -18.06
N ARG A 111 -0.81 11.60 -19.03
CA ARG A 111 0.11 11.29 -20.14
C ARG A 111 1.53 11.48 -19.63
N LEU A 112 2.31 10.43 -19.67
CA LEU A 112 3.76 10.53 -19.49
C LEU A 112 4.32 11.05 -20.84
N THR A 113 4.75 12.30 -20.88
CA THR A 113 5.06 12.99 -22.14
C THR A 113 6.54 13.02 -22.47
N ASP A 114 7.40 12.56 -21.56
CA ASP A 114 8.85 12.61 -21.75
C ASP A 114 9.57 11.35 -21.21
N LEU A 115 10.80 11.15 -21.68
CA LEU A 115 11.65 10.02 -21.29
C LEU A 115 12.04 10.07 -19.82
N ALA A 116 12.14 11.27 -19.22
CA ALA A 116 12.47 11.40 -17.79
C ALA A 116 11.34 10.88 -16.92
N THR A 117 10.10 11.17 -17.26
CA THR A 117 8.90 10.66 -16.58
C THR A 117 8.77 9.15 -16.75
N MET A 118 9.04 8.63 -17.95
CA MET A 118 9.05 7.17 -18.19
C MET A 118 10.15 6.48 -17.37
N ARG A 119 11.34 7.07 -17.28
CA ARG A 119 12.43 6.58 -16.46
C ARG A 119 12.02 6.50 -14.98
N THR A 120 11.41 7.55 -14.46
CA THR A 120 10.92 7.60 -13.07
C THR A 120 9.91 6.48 -12.82
N TRP A 121 8.96 6.29 -13.72
CA TRP A 121 8.00 5.21 -13.63
C TRP A 121 8.66 3.82 -13.64
N LEU A 122 9.61 3.59 -14.56
CA LEU A 122 10.35 2.33 -14.63
C LEU A 122 11.13 2.06 -13.33
N ILE A 123 11.80 3.05 -12.78
CA ILE A 123 12.55 2.91 -11.53
C ILE A 123 11.60 2.52 -10.38
N GLU A 124 10.48 3.22 -10.23
CA GLU A 124 9.50 2.89 -9.20
C GLU A 124 8.89 1.50 -9.43
N HIS A 125 8.48 1.18 -10.66
CA HIS A 125 7.87 -0.10 -10.97
C HIS A 125 8.83 -1.28 -10.73
N LEU A 126 10.05 -1.18 -11.22
CA LEU A 126 11.07 -2.22 -11.02
C LEU A 126 11.48 -2.32 -9.55
N GLY A 127 11.59 -1.18 -8.85
CA GLY A 127 11.90 -1.14 -7.43
C GLY A 127 10.85 -1.81 -6.56
N VAL A 128 9.57 -1.68 -6.91
CA VAL A 128 8.46 -2.37 -6.24
C VAL A 128 8.42 -3.85 -6.66
N ALA A 129 8.37 -4.13 -7.96
CA ALA A 129 8.15 -5.49 -8.46
C ALA A 129 9.27 -6.46 -8.07
N TYR A 130 10.51 -5.98 -8.04
CA TYR A 130 11.70 -6.80 -7.76
C TYR A 130 12.36 -6.49 -6.42
N ARG A 131 11.67 -5.80 -5.48
CA ARG A 131 12.25 -5.38 -4.20
C ARG A 131 12.94 -6.50 -3.43
N GLY A 132 12.41 -7.72 -3.44
CA GLY A 132 13.04 -8.85 -2.75
C GLY A 132 14.34 -9.34 -3.39
N PHE A 133 14.57 -9.06 -4.69
CA PHE A 133 15.85 -9.35 -5.36
C PHE A 133 16.85 -8.21 -5.19
N LEU A 134 16.36 -6.98 -5.07
CA LEU A 134 17.14 -5.76 -4.96
C LEU A 134 17.56 -5.47 -3.51
N SER A 135 16.84 -6.02 -2.54
CA SER A 135 17.18 -5.91 -1.12
C SER A 135 18.41 -6.73 -0.78
N LEU A 136 19.15 -6.28 0.22
CA LEU A 136 20.27 -7.05 0.75
C LEU A 136 19.76 -8.37 1.33
N ASP A 137 20.42 -9.44 0.94
CA ASP A 137 20.20 -10.75 1.54
C ASP A 137 20.84 -10.78 2.93
N SER A 138 20.17 -11.36 3.91
CA SER A 138 20.63 -11.37 5.30
C SER A 138 21.89 -12.17 5.55
N GLU A 139 22.20 -13.13 4.67
CA GLU A 139 23.37 -14.00 4.82
C GLU A 139 24.57 -13.46 4.04
N THR A 140 24.33 -13.02 2.79
CA THR A 140 25.40 -12.58 1.89
C THR A 140 25.71 -11.09 1.99
N LEU A 141 24.79 -10.29 2.56
CA LEU A 141 24.84 -8.82 2.59
C LEU A 141 24.92 -8.16 1.20
N GLU A 142 24.55 -8.90 0.17
CA GLU A 142 24.49 -8.46 -1.22
C GLU A 142 23.09 -8.65 -1.79
N PRO A 143 22.62 -7.80 -2.72
CA PRO A 143 21.37 -8.03 -3.40
C PRO A 143 21.50 -9.20 -4.37
N SER A 144 20.43 -10.00 -4.52
CA SER A 144 20.40 -11.11 -5.49
C SER A 144 20.46 -10.64 -6.94
N ALA A 145 20.07 -9.39 -7.20
CA ALA A 145 20.13 -8.77 -8.53
C ALA A 145 20.39 -7.27 -8.41
N LYS A 146 21.01 -6.69 -9.43
CA LYS A 146 21.18 -5.24 -9.60
C LYS A 146 20.52 -4.84 -10.91
N ILE A 147 19.63 -3.85 -10.87
CA ILE A 147 18.94 -3.31 -12.06
C ILE A 147 19.38 -1.86 -12.23
N VAL A 148 19.83 -1.53 -13.43
CA VAL A 148 20.20 -0.16 -13.81
C VAL A 148 19.26 0.27 -14.93
N VAL A 149 18.62 1.42 -14.78
CA VAL A 149 17.83 2.07 -15.83
C VAL A 149 18.65 3.20 -16.43
N THR A 150 18.95 3.08 -17.72
CA THR A 150 19.71 4.08 -18.46
C THR A 150 18.82 4.78 -19.50
N VAL A 151 18.83 6.11 -19.49
CA VAL A 151 18.16 6.94 -20.50
C VAL A 151 19.12 8.01 -20.98
N GLY A 152 19.54 7.94 -22.24
CA GLY A 152 20.63 8.75 -22.77
C GLY A 152 21.93 8.48 -22.02
N ALA A 153 22.57 9.51 -21.49
CA ALA A 153 23.80 9.39 -20.71
C ALA A 153 23.57 9.18 -19.19
N SER A 154 22.33 9.17 -18.74
CA SER A 154 21.99 9.06 -17.31
C SER A 154 21.64 7.62 -16.96
N ALA A 155 22.46 7.00 -16.09
CA ALA A 155 22.24 5.67 -15.53
C ALA A 155 21.84 5.80 -14.06
N VAL A 156 20.82 5.08 -13.62
CA VAL A 156 20.33 5.07 -12.23
C VAL A 156 20.18 3.63 -11.76
N LEU A 157 20.84 3.29 -10.67
CA LEU A 157 20.63 2.02 -9.98
C LEU A 157 19.24 2.04 -9.32
N VAL A 158 18.43 1.04 -9.62
CA VAL A 158 17.07 0.91 -9.07
C VAL A 158 17.17 0.50 -7.60
N PRO A 159 16.65 1.31 -6.67
CA PRO A 159 16.59 0.93 -5.25
C PRO A 159 15.43 -0.04 -5.01
N PRO A 160 15.51 -0.92 -4.00
CA PRO A 160 14.34 -1.64 -3.52
C PRO A 160 13.33 -0.65 -2.92
N ILE A 161 12.06 -0.77 -3.31
CA ILE A 161 10.99 0.08 -2.79
C ILE A 161 10.06 -0.77 -1.93
N HIS A 162 10.23 -0.66 -0.62
CA HIS A 162 9.40 -1.34 0.36
C HIS A 162 8.11 -0.57 0.62
N VAL A 163 7.09 -1.28 1.14
CA VAL A 163 5.84 -0.65 1.55
C VAL A 163 6.12 0.29 2.73
N PRO A 164 5.88 1.60 2.59
CA PRO A 164 6.13 2.55 3.67
C PRO A 164 4.99 2.46 4.70
N MET A 165 5.25 1.78 5.81
CA MET A 165 4.24 1.51 6.83
C MET A 165 4.63 2.08 8.17
N MET A 166 3.64 2.61 8.88
CA MET A 166 3.68 2.88 10.33
C MET A 166 2.57 2.08 11.03
N MET A 167 2.66 1.95 12.35
CA MET A 167 1.70 1.20 13.18
C MET A 167 1.48 -0.23 12.63
N THR A 168 2.59 -0.94 12.41
CA THR A 168 2.58 -2.24 11.75
C THR A 168 2.04 -3.34 12.65
N HIS A 169 1.19 -4.19 12.07
CA HIS A 169 0.77 -5.46 12.62
C HIS A 169 1.41 -6.57 11.79
N THR A 170 1.79 -7.66 12.44
CA THR A 170 2.36 -8.83 11.77
C THR A 170 1.60 -10.06 12.22
N GLU A 171 1.04 -10.77 11.23
CA GLU A 171 0.29 -12.00 11.44
C GLU A 171 0.97 -13.16 10.71
N HIS A 172 0.97 -14.32 11.33
CA HIS A 172 1.45 -15.56 10.74
C HIS A 172 0.30 -16.56 10.74
N PHE A 173 -0.04 -17.08 9.58
CA PHE A 173 -1.11 -18.06 9.45
C PHE A 173 -0.74 -19.14 8.45
N GLN A 174 -1.38 -20.30 8.56
CA GLN A 174 -1.10 -21.47 7.76
C GLN A 174 -2.22 -21.72 6.77
N VAL A 175 -1.85 -22.05 5.54
CA VAL A 175 -2.78 -22.41 4.46
C VAL A 175 -2.29 -23.68 3.78
N GLU A 176 -3.19 -24.58 3.45
CA GLU A 176 -2.86 -25.76 2.64
C GLU A 176 -2.85 -25.38 1.16
N LEU A 177 -1.67 -25.42 0.55
CA LEU A 177 -1.42 -25.06 -0.84
C LEU A 177 -0.72 -26.22 -1.55
N GLY A 178 -1.28 -26.67 -2.67
CA GLY A 178 -0.69 -27.80 -3.40
C GLY A 178 -0.50 -29.06 -2.56
N GLY A 179 -1.35 -29.28 -1.56
CA GLY A 179 -1.25 -30.42 -0.63
C GLY A 179 -0.19 -30.27 0.47
N GLN A 180 0.39 -29.10 0.66
CA GLN A 180 1.37 -28.80 1.70
C GLN A 180 0.89 -27.65 2.60
N ILE A 181 1.17 -27.74 3.89
CA ILE A 181 0.90 -26.64 4.84
C ILE A 181 2.01 -25.60 4.69
N VAL A 182 1.63 -24.40 4.29
CA VAL A 182 2.53 -23.26 4.06
C VAL A 182 2.23 -22.18 5.07
N THR A 183 3.25 -21.67 5.75
CA THR A 183 3.12 -20.49 6.61
C THR A 183 3.28 -19.21 5.80
N LEU A 184 2.27 -18.37 5.85
CA LEU A 184 2.24 -17.05 5.23
C LEU A 184 2.49 -15.98 6.30
N THR A 185 3.15 -14.90 5.91
CA THR A 185 3.34 -13.73 6.78
C THR A 185 2.62 -12.53 6.19
N TYR A 186 1.78 -11.92 6.95
CA TYR A 186 1.05 -10.71 6.57
C TYR A 186 1.48 -9.55 7.45
N VAL A 187 2.05 -8.51 6.83
CA VAL A 187 2.44 -7.28 7.51
C VAL A 187 1.58 -6.16 6.96
N TYR A 188 0.88 -5.42 7.82
CA TYR A 188 -0.02 -4.38 7.40
C TYR A 188 -0.06 -3.23 8.41
N GLY A 189 -0.50 -2.07 7.95
CA GLY A 189 -0.56 -0.88 8.79
C GLY A 189 -1.10 0.32 8.01
N LEU A 190 -0.72 1.50 8.46
CA LEU A 190 -1.04 2.75 7.80
C LEU A 190 0.17 3.28 7.03
N LEU A 191 -0.10 4.02 5.95
CA LEU A 191 0.91 4.64 5.11
C LEU A 191 1.73 5.67 5.91
N ASP A 192 3.02 5.42 6.02
CA ASP A 192 3.96 6.41 6.52
C ASP A 192 4.31 7.39 5.38
N ARG A 193 3.72 8.58 5.44
CA ARG A 193 3.91 9.62 4.43
C ARG A 193 5.32 10.19 4.43
N SER A 194 6.01 10.20 5.57
CA SER A 194 7.40 10.67 5.65
C SER A 194 8.35 9.69 4.97
N MET A 195 8.21 8.39 5.24
CA MET A 195 8.96 7.36 4.52
C MET A 195 8.65 7.38 3.02
N ARG A 196 7.36 7.49 2.65
CA ARG A 196 6.95 7.58 1.23
C ARG A 196 7.65 8.71 0.49
N ASP A 197 7.77 9.87 1.11
CA ASP A 197 8.33 11.05 0.48
C ASP A 197 9.86 10.95 0.22
N HIS A 198 10.50 9.90 0.75
CA HIS A 198 11.92 9.58 0.58
C HIS A 198 12.19 8.23 -0.12
N LEU A 199 11.14 7.54 -0.61
CA LEU A 199 11.26 6.19 -1.23
C LEU A 199 12.11 6.16 -2.49
N VAL A 200 12.23 7.25 -3.22
CA VAL A 200 12.93 7.31 -4.49
C VAL A 200 14.02 8.35 -4.41
N GLN A 201 15.17 8.05 -5.02
CA GLN A 201 16.25 9.03 -5.13
C GLN A 201 15.75 10.27 -5.92
N GLY A 202 15.68 11.42 -5.26
CA GLY A 202 15.11 12.65 -5.81
C GLY A 202 13.71 12.98 -5.32
N GLY A 203 13.17 12.27 -4.33
CA GLY A 203 11.98 12.67 -3.59
C GLY A 203 10.85 11.65 -3.53
N LYS A 204 9.63 12.16 -3.60
CA LYS A 204 8.38 11.42 -3.41
C LYS A 204 8.11 10.42 -4.52
N ALA A 205 7.73 9.19 -4.15
CA ALA A 205 7.12 8.23 -5.07
C ALA A 205 5.90 8.85 -5.76
N ARG A 206 5.74 8.62 -7.07
CA ARG A 206 4.71 9.25 -7.89
C ARG A 206 3.59 8.30 -8.30
N TYR A 207 3.83 7.00 -8.24
CA TYR A 207 2.93 5.99 -8.82
C TYR A 207 2.44 4.98 -7.78
N TYR A 208 3.26 4.65 -6.78
CA TYR A 208 2.93 3.69 -5.73
C TYR A 208 2.73 4.40 -4.38
N TYR A 209 1.94 3.83 -3.53
CA TYR A 209 1.70 4.28 -2.14
C TYR A 209 1.28 5.75 -2.02
N GLN A 210 0.38 6.20 -2.91
CA GLN A 210 -0.02 7.62 -2.97
C GLN A 210 -0.99 8.05 -1.86
N GLY A 211 -1.51 7.12 -1.06
CA GLY A 211 -2.58 7.43 -0.11
C GLY A 211 -3.87 7.85 -0.84
N SER A 212 -4.20 7.14 -1.90
CA SER A 212 -5.34 7.42 -2.78
C SER A 212 -6.01 6.13 -3.22
N GLN A 213 -7.27 6.20 -3.63
CA GLN A 213 -8.06 5.02 -4.00
C GLN A 213 -7.35 4.06 -4.97
N PRO A 214 -6.65 4.48 -6.03
CA PRO A 214 -5.95 3.57 -6.93
C PRO A 214 -4.81 2.78 -6.29
N THR A 215 -4.24 3.27 -5.19
CA THR A 215 -3.04 2.69 -4.55
C THR A 215 -3.31 2.13 -3.16
N GLN A 216 -4.56 2.09 -2.71
CA GLN A 216 -4.94 1.50 -1.42
C GLN A 216 -4.98 -0.02 -1.48
N GLY A 217 -4.68 -0.67 -0.36
CA GLY A 217 -4.64 -2.12 -0.25
C GLY A 217 -3.23 -2.64 -0.08
N ILE A 218 -3.07 -3.94 -0.30
CA ILE A 218 -1.82 -4.64 -0.03
C ILE A 218 -1.11 -5.11 -1.29
N ASP A 219 0.18 -5.29 -1.17
CA ASP A 219 1.00 -5.99 -2.17
C ASP A 219 1.06 -7.48 -1.84
N ILE A 220 1.11 -8.32 -2.86
CA ILE A 220 1.31 -9.75 -2.71
C ILE A 220 2.67 -10.12 -3.31
N ARG A 221 3.53 -10.67 -2.47
CA ARG A 221 4.88 -11.10 -2.84
C ARG A 221 4.99 -12.62 -2.76
N LEU A 222 5.33 -13.25 -3.87
CA LEU A 222 5.67 -14.68 -3.97
C LEU A 222 7.19 -14.81 -4.07
N GLY A 223 7.79 -15.42 -3.07
CA GLY A 223 9.25 -15.43 -2.92
C GLY A 223 9.84 -14.03 -2.88
N LYS A 224 10.72 -13.73 -3.84
CA LYS A 224 11.39 -12.42 -3.95
C LYS A 224 10.65 -11.44 -4.89
N ARG A 225 9.55 -11.84 -5.56
CA ARG A 225 8.84 -11.01 -6.53
C ARG A 225 7.47 -10.55 -6.04
N VAL A 226 7.17 -9.27 -6.19
CA VAL A 226 5.80 -8.77 -6.05
C VAL A 226 5.03 -9.09 -7.33
N ILE A 227 3.93 -9.83 -7.18
CA ILE A 227 3.10 -10.33 -8.28
C ILE A 227 1.80 -9.52 -8.45
N ALA A 228 1.37 -8.87 -7.39
CA ALA A 228 0.20 -7.98 -7.43
C ALA A 228 0.39 -6.84 -6.43
N THR A 229 -0.13 -5.66 -6.76
CA THR A 229 -0.08 -4.47 -5.90
C THR A 229 -1.47 -3.92 -5.67
N ALA A 230 -1.66 -3.20 -4.56
CA ALA A 230 -2.90 -2.49 -4.24
C ALA A 230 -4.16 -3.39 -4.27
N GLN A 231 -4.06 -4.62 -3.77
CA GLN A 231 -5.18 -5.57 -3.66
C GLN A 231 -6.06 -5.19 -2.48
N LEU A 232 -7.37 -5.06 -2.70
CA LEU A 232 -8.34 -4.72 -1.66
C LEU A 232 -9.65 -5.50 -1.83
N GLY A 233 -10.45 -5.18 -2.82
CA GLY A 233 -11.77 -5.77 -3.04
C GLY A 233 -11.72 -7.23 -3.52
N GLU A 234 -10.58 -7.66 -3.99
CA GLU A 234 -10.31 -9.04 -4.37
C GLU A 234 -10.22 -9.96 -3.15
N ILE A 235 -9.80 -9.41 -2.00
CA ILE A 235 -9.56 -10.13 -0.75
C ILE A 235 -10.74 -9.96 0.20
N TRP A 236 -11.08 -8.71 0.52
CA TRP A 236 -12.11 -8.42 1.52
C TRP A 236 -13.48 -8.19 0.88
N ARG A 237 -14.49 -8.71 1.54
CA ARG A 237 -15.87 -8.58 1.12
C ARG A 237 -16.70 -7.89 2.19
N LYS A 238 -17.79 -7.28 1.79
CA LYS A 238 -18.80 -6.72 2.69
C LYS A 238 -19.68 -7.86 3.24
N GLU A 239 -20.51 -7.54 4.24
CA GLU A 239 -21.46 -8.47 4.83
C GLU A 239 -22.47 -9.06 3.80
N ASP A 240 -22.78 -8.33 2.74
CA ASP A 240 -23.62 -8.77 1.64
C ASP A 240 -22.90 -9.67 0.61
N GLY A 241 -21.63 -10.00 0.84
CA GLY A 241 -20.78 -10.81 -0.02
C GLY A 241 -20.17 -10.06 -1.21
N SER A 242 -20.55 -8.79 -1.43
CA SER A 242 -19.93 -7.98 -2.49
C SER A 242 -18.49 -7.60 -2.15
N ALA A 243 -17.68 -7.34 -3.18
CA ALA A 243 -16.29 -6.89 -3.00
C ALA A 243 -16.22 -5.59 -2.18
N LEU A 244 -15.25 -5.49 -1.29
CA LEU A 244 -14.99 -4.25 -0.56
C LEU A 244 -14.61 -3.15 -1.54
N SER A 245 -15.45 -2.14 -1.65
CA SER A 245 -15.24 -1.03 -2.58
C SER A 245 -14.08 -0.15 -2.11
N ARG A 246 -13.30 0.34 -3.07
CA ARG A 246 -12.28 1.36 -2.80
C ARG A 246 -12.96 2.62 -2.28
N HIS A 247 -12.52 3.10 -1.13
CA HIS A 247 -13.10 4.25 -0.46
C HIS A 247 -12.02 5.06 0.26
N ASN A 248 -12.21 6.36 0.39
CA ASN A 248 -11.25 7.25 1.05
C ASN A 248 -10.86 6.81 2.47
N ALA A 249 -11.75 6.04 3.12
CA ALA A 249 -11.48 5.41 4.42
C ALA A 249 -10.26 4.50 4.45
N TYR A 250 -9.85 3.96 3.32
CA TYR A 250 -8.73 3.02 3.21
C TYR A 250 -7.54 3.60 2.45
N ASN A 251 -7.53 4.93 2.19
CA ASN A 251 -6.45 5.56 1.41
C ASN A 251 -5.07 5.36 2.01
N ASP A 252 -4.97 5.31 3.33
CA ASP A 252 -3.72 5.10 4.04
C ASP A 252 -3.50 3.63 4.46
N PHE A 253 -4.44 2.72 4.15
CA PHE A 253 -4.24 1.30 4.39
C PHE A 253 -3.25 0.72 3.38
N VAL A 254 -2.17 0.13 3.88
CA VAL A 254 -1.12 -0.53 3.11
C VAL A 254 -0.65 -1.79 3.81
N GLY A 255 -0.11 -2.73 3.05
CA GLY A 255 0.43 -3.96 3.62
C GLY A 255 1.18 -4.80 2.59
N GLU A 256 1.72 -5.90 3.04
CA GLU A 256 2.39 -6.91 2.23
C GLU A 256 2.05 -8.30 2.72
N LEU A 257 1.52 -9.15 1.83
CA LEU A 257 1.43 -10.58 2.05
C LEU A 257 2.68 -11.25 1.50
N LEU A 258 3.43 -11.92 2.37
CA LEU A 258 4.64 -12.62 2.06
C LEU A 258 4.34 -14.12 1.94
N ILE A 259 4.46 -14.65 0.75
CA ILE A 259 4.30 -16.07 0.44
C ILE A 259 5.70 -16.61 0.11
N PRO A 260 6.16 -17.69 0.74
CA PRO A 260 7.46 -18.28 0.40
C PRO A 260 7.47 -18.81 -1.04
N ASP A 261 8.65 -19.14 -1.54
CA ASP A 261 8.77 -19.81 -2.82
C ASP A 261 8.03 -21.16 -2.77
N LEU A 262 7.17 -21.40 -3.76
CA LEU A 262 6.36 -22.60 -3.87
C LEU A 262 6.72 -23.40 -5.13
N PRO A 263 6.42 -24.71 -5.15
CA PRO A 263 6.52 -25.52 -6.36
C PRO A 263 5.69 -24.93 -7.50
N ARG A 264 6.07 -25.26 -8.74
CA ARG A 264 5.31 -24.85 -9.91
C ARG A 264 3.88 -25.35 -9.89
N GLY A 265 2.97 -24.53 -10.38
CA GLY A 265 1.56 -24.83 -10.48
C GLY A 265 0.78 -24.63 -9.17
N VAL A 266 1.46 -24.31 -8.09
CA VAL A 266 0.83 -23.85 -6.85
C VAL A 266 0.74 -22.34 -6.91
N LEU A 267 -0.44 -21.75 -6.66
CA LEU A 267 -0.74 -20.32 -6.80
C LEU A 267 -0.48 -19.79 -8.22
N ALA A 268 -1.36 -20.14 -9.14
CA ALA A 268 -1.24 -19.74 -10.54
C ALA A 268 -1.24 -18.22 -10.71
N THR A 269 -0.26 -17.73 -11.45
CA THR A 269 -0.21 -16.33 -11.90
C THR A 269 -0.74 -16.22 -13.33
N LEU A 270 -1.22 -15.04 -13.72
CA LEU A 270 -1.58 -14.80 -15.12
C LEU A 270 -0.36 -15.00 -16.03
N VAL A 271 -0.58 -15.48 -17.24
CA VAL A 271 0.50 -15.79 -18.21
C VAL A 271 1.42 -14.59 -18.46
N ASN A 272 0.88 -13.39 -18.44
CA ASN A 272 1.64 -12.14 -18.54
C ASN A 272 2.29 -11.68 -17.22
N LYS A 273 2.08 -12.41 -16.14
CA LYS A 273 2.60 -12.12 -14.78
C LYS A 273 2.26 -10.73 -14.24
N THR A 274 1.18 -10.14 -14.72
CA THR A 274 0.69 -8.83 -14.26
C THR A 274 -0.38 -8.92 -13.20
N GLY A 275 -0.70 -10.12 -12.73
CA GLY A 275 -1.72 -10.34 -11.73
C GLY A 275 -1.87 -11.81 -11.32
N ILE A 276 -2.83 -12.02 -10.46
CA ILE A 276 -3.22 -13.29 -9.87
C ILE A 276 -4.33 -13.91 -10.71
N ASP A 277 -4.30 -15.22 -10.88
CA ASP A 277 -5.45 -15.93 -11.42
C ASP A 277 -6.48 -16.16 -10.30
N HIS A 278 -7.49 -15.31 -10.25
CA HIS A 278 -8.55 -15.38 -9.24
C HIS A 278 -9.47 -16.59 -9.38
N THR A 279 -9.31 -17.40 -10.42
CA THR A 279 -10.06 -18.65 -10.60
C THR A 279 -9.36 -19.85 -9.97
N ASP A 280 -8.10 -19.70 -9.57
CA ASP A 280 -7.31 -20.72 -8.92
C ASP A 280 -7.79 -21.00 -7.49
N ALA A 281 -8.01 -22.27 -7.17
CA ALA A 281 -8.56 -22.69 -5.88
C ALA A 281 -7.62 -22.42 -4.69
N ASP A 282 -6.31 -22.47 -4.91
CA ASP A 282 -5.34 -22.20 -3.85
C ASP A 282 -5.29 -20.69 -3.52
N TRP A 283 -5.48 -19.80 -4.52
CA TRP A 283 -5.68 -18.36 -4.24
C TRP A 283 -6.94 -18.09 -3.41
N ALA A 284 -8.03 -18.81 -3.66
CA ALA A 284 -9.25 -18.67 -2.86
C ALA A 284 -8.99 -18.98 -1.38
N LYS A 285 -8.24 -20.05 -1.08
CA LYS A 285 -7.86 -20.40 0.31
C LYS A 285 -6.98 -19.32 0.96
N VAL A 286 -6.01 -18.77 0.22
CA VAL A 286 -5.17 -17.65 0.71
C VAL A 286 -6.02 -16.45 1.06
N PHE A 287 -6.95 -16.05 0.19
CA PHE A 287 -7.80 -14.88 0.43
C PHE A 287 -8.81 -15.11 1.54
N GLU A 288 -9.35 -16.32 1.68
CA GLU A 288 -10.23 -16.67 2.80
C GLU A 288 -9.51 -16.56 4.14
N ALA A 289 -8.29 -17.10 4.24
CA ALA A 289 -7.49 -17.00 5.45
C ALA A 289 -7.10 -15.53 5.76
N LEU A 290 -6.73 -14.75 4.73
CA LEU A 290 -6.34 -13.35 4.86
C LEU A 290 -7.53 -12.46 5.24
N ALA A 291 -8.75 -12.81 4.82
CA ALA A 291 -9.97 -12.05 5.13
C ALA A 291 -10.28 -11.97 6.63
N ALA A 292 -9.72 -12.88 7.45
CA ALA A 292 -9.80 -12.80 8.91
C ALA A 292 -9.13 -11.55 9.50
N PHE A 293 -8.24 -10.90 8.75
CA PHE A 293 -7.52 -9.69 9.15
C PHE A 293 -8.02 -8.49 8.33
N PRO A 294 -9.06 -7.77 8.77
CA PRO A 294 -9.70 -6.73 7.97
C PRO A 294 -8.78 -5.51 7.77
N PRO A 295 -8.98 -4.78 6.66
CA PRO A 295 -8.21 -3.58 6.38
C PRO A 295 -8.47 -2.47 7.41
N ILE A 296 -7.41 -1.76 7.80
CA ILE A 296 -7.49 -0.66 8.75
C ILE A 296 -8.03 0.58 8.01
N LYS A 297 -9.05 1.21 8.59
CA LYS A 297 -9.52 2.51 8.12
C LYS A 297 -8.53 3.58 8.60
N ASN A 298 -8.23 4.55 7.74
CA ASN A 298 -7.44 5.70 8.16
C ASN A 298 -8.23 6.53 9.18
N ALA A 299 -7.52 7.14 10.11
CA ALA A 299 -8.11 7.92 11.18
C ALA A 299 -8.97 9.11 10.68
N GLN A 300 -8.56 9.72 9.56
CA GLN A 300 -9.30 10.85 8.96
C GLN A 300 -10.63 10.44 8.33
N SER A 301 -10.90 9.15 8.18
CA SER A 301 -12.13 8.62 7.61
C SER A 301 -12.94 7.76 8.60
N ALA A 302 -12.45 7.53 9.81
CA ALA A 302 -13.30 7.07 10.88
C ALA A 302 -14.45 8.07 11.03
N THR A 303 -15.69 7.59 10.98
CA THR A 303 -16.82 8.48 11.24
C THR A 303 -16.77 8.91 12.71
N GLU A 304 -17.38 10.06 13.03
CA GLU A 304 -17.53 10.46 14.44
C GLU A 304 -18.14 9.35 15.30
N LYS A 305 -19.05 8.57 14.70
CA LYS A 305 -19.62 7.38 15.34
C LYS A 305 -18.57 6.30 15.65
N ASP A 306 -17.66 5.99 14.71
CA ASP A 306 -16.62 4.97 14.93
C ASP A 306 -15.64 5.44 16.02
N LEU A 307 -15.25 6.70 16.00
CA LEU A 307 -14.38 7.32 17.03
C LEU A 307 -15.05 7.30 18.39
N ARG A 308 -16.34 7.63 18.47
CA ARG A 308 -17.12 7.59 19.69
C ARG A 308 -17.15 6.18 20.29
N ILE A 309 -17.44 5.17 19.48
CA ILE A 309 -17.46 3.76 19.94
C ILE A 309 -16.10 3.36 20.49
N ARG A 310 -15.00 3.66 19.76
CA ARG A 310 -13.64 3.36 20.22
C ARG A 310 -13.31 4.09 21.54
N TRP A 311 -13.65 5.38 21.64
CA TRP A 311 -13.40 6.17 22.83
C TRP A 311 -14.12 5.59 24.05
N MET A 312 -15.39 5.24 23.89
CA MET A 312 -16.17 4.59 24.94
C MET A 312 -15.57 3.26 25.38
N GLN A 313 -15.10 2.43 24.43
CA GLN A 313 -14.42 1.17 24.73
C GLN A 313 -13.13 1.39 25.53
N MET A 314 -12.32 2.39 25.14
CA MET A 314 -11.08 2.73 25.84
C MET A 314 -11.34 3.24 27.27
N LEU A 315 -12.31 4.12 27.45
CA LEU A 315 -12.69 4.59 28.78
C LEU A 315 -13.13 3.43 29.68
N LYS A 316 -13.99 2.54 29.18
CA LYS A 316 -14.43 1.33 29.91
C LYS A 316 -13.30 0.35 30.18
N ALA A 317 -12.34 0.21 29.27
CA ALA A 317 -11.18 -0.66 29.48
C ALA A 317 -10.22 -0.09 30.55
N THR A 318 -10.11 1.24 30.60
CA THR A 318 -9.26 1.93 31.60
C THR A 318 -9.90 1.91 32.97
N ASN A 319 -11.20 2.13 33.06
CA ASN A 319 -11.97 2.19 34.30
C ASN A 319 -13.29 1.41 34.12
N PRO A 320 -13.28 0.08 34.36
CA PRO A 320 -14.47 -0.76 34.14
C PRO A 320 -15.68 -0.42 35.03
N GLU A 321 -15.45 0.30 36.12
CA GLU A 321 -16.47 0.69 37.10
C GLU A 321 -17.20 1.99 36.72
N ASP A 322 -16.73 2.73 35.70
CA ASP A 322 -17.31 4.01 35.32
C ASP A 322 -18.55 3.80 34.39
N ASP A 323 -19.55 4.67 34.53
CA ASP A 323 -20.72 4.68 33.66
C ASP A 323 -20.43 5.54 32.42
N VAL A 324 -19.91 4.89 31.38
CA VAL A 324 -19.63 5.52 30.07
C VAL A 324 -20.77 5.33 29.13
N THR A 325 -21.44 6.42 28.77
CA THR A 325 -22.61 6.44 27.87
C THR A 325 -22.41 7.39 26.70
N GLY A 326 -22.97 7.05 25.52
CA GLY A 326 -22.95 7.88 24.30
C GLY A 326 -24.32 8.44 23.96
N GLU A 327 -24.32 9.54 23.20
CA GLU A 327 -25.54 10.19 22.68
C GLU A 327 -26.57 10.58 23.77
N VAL A 328 -26.09 11.14 24.86
CA VAL A 328 -26.95 11.56 25.96
C VAL A 328 -27.60 12.91 25.65
N THR A 329 -28.94 12.93 25.59
CA THR A 329 -29.72 14.15 25.35
C THR A 329 -29.67 15.08 26.57
N VAL A 330 -29.28 16.33 26.38
CA VAL A 330 -29.17 17.35 27.45
C VAL A 330 -30.21 18.47 27.32
N TRP A 331 -30.77 18.66 26.11
CA TRP A 331 -31.79 19.68 25.86
C TRP A 331 -33.06 19.07 25.24
N PRO A 332 -34.24 19.63 25.51
CA PRO A 332 -35.46 19.18 24.86
C PRO A 332 -35.44 19.30 23.33
N THR A 333 -34.53 20.10 22.78
CA THR A 333 -34.31 20.27 21.34
C THR A 333 -33.63 19.08 20.67
N GLY A 334 -33.26 18.05 21.43
CA GLY A 334 -32.59 16.84 20.91
C GLY A 334 -31.07 16.96 20.82
N THR A 335 -30.48 18.02 21.35
CA THR A 335 -29.02 18.17 21.43
C THR A 335 -28.41 17.07 22.30
N ARG A 336 -27.40 16.36 21.78
CA ARG A 336 -26.81 15.19 22.42
C ARG A 336 -25.31 15.37 22.62
N ILE A 337 -24.81 14.94 23.79
CA ILE A 337 -23.39 14.80 24.07
C ILE A 337 -22.89 13.53 23.40
N ASP A 338 -21.75 13.59 22.72
CA ASP A 338 -21.17 12.42 22.07
C ASP A 338 -20.82 11.31 23.07
N VAL A 339 -20.07 11.65 24.13
CA VAL A 339 -19.73 10.73 25.21
C VAL A 339 -19.78 11.45 26.56
N ILE A 340 -20.39 10.82 27.53
CA ILE A 340 -20.35 11.23 28.94
C ILE A 340 -19.76 10.07 29.75
N ASP A 341 -18.79 10.40 30.62
CA ASP A 341 -18.12 9.48 31.52
C ASP A 341 -18.43 9.90 32.96
N ARG A 342 -19.30 9.13 33.63
CA ARG A 342 -19.64 9.33 35.03
C ARG A 342 -18.76 8.44 35.90
N ILE A 343 -17.70 9.04 36.41
CA ILE A 343 -16.70 8.37 37.21
C ILE A 343 -17.29 8.05 38.59
N LYS A 344 -17.05 6.85 39.09
CA LYS A 344 -17.57 6.36 40.41
C LYS A 344 -17.28 7.31 41.58
N SER A 345 -16.25 8.15 41.47
CA SER A 345 -15.91 9.17 42.46
C SER A 345 -16.84 10.40 42.47
N GLY A 346 -17.88 10.42 41.63
CA GLY A 346 -18.82 11.54 41.48
C GLY A 346 -18.38 12.58 40.43
N LYS A 347 -17.27 12.37 39.74
CA LYS A 347 -16.85 13.24 38.62
C LYS A 347 -17.64 12.92 37.38
N CYS A 348 -17.82 13.92 36.51
CA CYS A 348 -18.54 13.82 35.26
C CYS A 348 -17.74 14.50 34.15
N ASP A 349 -17.11 13.71 33.29
CA ASP A 349 -16.37 14.21 32.12
C ASP A 349 -17.25 14.12 30.88
N ILE A 350 -17.21 15.13 30.03
CA ILE A 350 -17.95 15.18 28.76
C ILE A 350 -16.99 15.33 27.59
N TYR A 351 -17.32 14.66 26.50
CA TYR A 351 -16.48 14.65 25.30
C TYR A 351 -17.32 14.98 24.07
N GLU A 352 -16.79 15.85 23.22
CA GLU A 352 -17.22 16.08 21.85
C GLU A 352 -16.15 15.55 20.92
N LEU A 353 -16.56 14.75 19.93
CA LEU A 353 -15.64 14.10 18.98
C LEU A 353 -15.86 14.64 17.56
N LYS A 354 -14.77 14.99 16.90
CA LYS A 354 -14.77 15.40 15.50
C LYS A 354 -13.83 14.49 14.71
N ALA A 355 -14.32 13.90 13.64
CA ALA A 355 -13.51 13.03 12.78
C ALA A 355 -12.34 13.76 12.11
N GLY A 356 -12.54 15.03 11.77
CA GLY A 356 -11.57 15.88 11.10
C GLY A 356 -10.93 16.92 12.03
N LYS A 357 -10.78 18.12 11.47
CA LYS A 357 -10.26 19.28 12.17
C LYS A 357 -11.31 19.86 13.09
N GLY A 358 -10.97 20.08 14.35
CA GLY A 358 -11.82 20.81 15.30
C GLY A 358 -11.83 22.32 15.01
N GLU A 359 -13.00 22.92 15.04
CA GLU A 359 -13.24 24.32 14.74
C GLU A 359 -13.80 25.07 15.95
N PRO A 360 -13.77 26.41 16.00
CA PRO A 360 -14.25 27.19 17.14
C PRO A 360 -15.69 26.91 17.55
N GLN A 361 -16.57 26.61 16.60
CA GLN A 361 -17.97 26.26 16.86
C GLN A 361 -18.14 25.00 17.70
N ASP A 362 -17.22 24.06 17.61
CA ASP A 362 -17.28 22.81 18.35
C ASP A 362 -17.06 23.05 19.85
N PHE A 363 -16.31 24.07 20.23
CA PHE A 363 -16.24 24.51 21.62
C PHE A 363 -17.53 25.09 22.15
N TYR A 364 -18.27 25.85 21.33
CA TYR A 364 -19.56 26.36 21.73
C TYR A 364 -20.58 25.23 21.88
N GLN A 365 -20.44 24.17 21.08
CA GLN A 365 -21.23 22.95 21.23
C GLN A 365 -20.92 22.27 22.56
N LEU A 366 -19.66 22.07 22.90
CA LEU A 366 -19.23 21.51 24.19
C LEU A 366 -19.69 22.34 25.38
N ARG A 367 -19.63 23.68 25.25
CA ARG A 367 -20.16 24.61 26.26
C ARG A 367 -21.67 24.43 26.42
N MET A 368 -22.42 24.34 25.35
CA MET A 368 -23.86 24.11 25.41
C MET A 368 -24.21 22.80 26.15
N TYR A 369 -23.39 21.76 26.00
CA TYR A 369 -23.55 20.52 26.77
C TYR A 369 -23.30 20.72 28.26
N TRP A 370 -22.24 21.43 28.61
CA TRP A 370 -21.93 21.79 30.00
C TRP A 370 -23.09 22.52 30.64
N ASP A 371 -23.56 23.59 30.00
CA ASP A 371 -24.65 24.41 30.50
C ASP A 371 -25.96 23.58 30.68
N GLY A 372 -26.25 22.72 29.72
CA GLY A 372 -27.42 21.83 29.81
C GLY A 372 -27.35 20.83 30.97
N LEU A 373 -26.18 20.31 31.28
CA LEU A 373 -25.99 19.44 32.44
C LEU A 373 -26.13 20.19 33.75
N VAL A 374 -25.52 21.38 33.87
CA VAL A 374 -25.67 22.23 35.07
C VAL A 374 -27.14 22.59 35.32
N LEU A 375 -27.86 22.99 34.28
CA LEU A 375 -29.30 23.30 34.35
C LEU A 375 -30.17 22.06 34.66
N SER A 376 -29.67 20.86 34.45
CA SER A 376 -30.31 19.62 34.86
C SER A 376 -29.84 19.10 36.23
N GLY A 377 -29.04 19.89 36.97
CA GLY A 377 -28.55 19.58 38.32
C GLY A 377 -27.28 18.70 38.34
N VAL A 378 -26.61 18.52 37.21
CA VAL A 378 -25.37 17.73 37.12
C VAL A 378 -24.18 18.64 36.90
N GLN A 379 -23.15 18.55 37.77
CA GLN A 379 -21.91 19.32 37.64
C GLN A 379 -20.90 18.57 36.76
N PRO A 380 -20.60 19.03 35.55
CA PRO A 380 -19.47 18.51 34.78
C PRO A 380 -18.13 18.83 35.48
N THR A 381 -17.16 17.93 35.38
CA THR A 381 -15.81 18.11 35.96
C THR A 381 -14.82 18.56 34.90
N ARG A 382 -14.96 18.04 33.65
CA ARG A 382 -14.10 18.36 32.53
C ARG A 382 -14.87 18.21 31.22
N GLY A 383 -14.62 19.13 30.27
CA GLY A 383 -15.07 19.02 28.89
C GLY A 383 -13.88 18.91 27.94
N VAL A 384 -13.87 17.89 27.09
CA VAL A 384 -12.76 17.63 26.18
C VAL A 384 -13.28 17.61 24.74
N LEU A 385 -12.69 18.45 23.89
CA LEU A 385 -12.88 18.38 22.45
C LEU A 385 -11.77 17.48 21.85
N LEU A 386 -12.18 16.36 21.26
CA LEU A 386 -11.31 15.39 20.61
C LEU A 386 -11.41 15.54 19.08
N ALA A 387 -10.28 15.79 18.40
CA ALA A 387 -10.26 15.95 16.94
C ALA A 387 -8.95 15.40 16.35
N ALA A 388 -8.90 15.20 15.02
CA ALA A 388 -7.67 14.81 14.35
C ALA A 388 -6.59 15.91 14.41
N SER A 389 -7.00 17.17 14.35
CA SER A 389 -6.18 18.38 14.50
C SER A 389 -7.06 19.55 14.92
N PHE A 390 -6.46 20.69 15.21
CA PHE A 390 -7.19 21.89 15.60
C PHE A 390 -6.84 23.10 14.71
N ALA A 391 -7.76 24.05 14.59
CA ALA A 391 -7.48 25.34 13.98
C ALA A 391 -6.44 26.11 14.83
N GLU A 392 -5.62 26.93 14.16
CA GLU A 392 -4.46 27.60 14.78
C GLU A 392 -4.76 28.37 16.08
N HIS A 393 -5.96 28.95 16.17
CA HIS A 393 -6.36 29.76 17.33
C HIS A 393 -7.07 29.01 18.45
N MET A 394 -7.33 27.71 18.28
CA MET A 394 -8.13 26.92 19.22
C MET A 394 -7.48 26.85 20.61
N ALA A 395 -6.16 26.68 20.68
CA ALA A 395 -5.44 26.62 21.96
C ALA A 395 -5.56 27.93 22.74
N ALA A 396 -5.57 29.08 22.06
CA ALA A 396 -5.76 30.38 22.69
C ALA A 396 -7.20 30.64 23.18
N MET A 397 -8.20 29.95 22.60
CA MET A 397 -9.58 30.06 23.04
C MET A 397 -9.86 29.34 24.36
N VAL A 398 -9.12 28.28 24.69
CA VAL A 398 -9.35 27.48 25.92
C VAL A 398 -9.37 28.35 27.19
N PRO A 399 -8.33 29.15 27.50
CA PRO A 399 -8.34 29.97 28.70
C PRO A 399 -9.44 31.04 28.70
N LEU A 400 -9.80 31.57 27.51
CA LEU A 400 -10.86 32.55 27.39
C LEU A 400 -12.23 31.94 27.71
N LEU A 401 -12.50 30.75 27.19
CA LEU A 401 -13.77 30.05 27.47
C LEU A 401 -13.86 29.60 28.93
N ASN A 402 -12.77 29.13 29.50
CA ASN A 402 -12.72 28.72 30.91
C ASN A 402 -12.89 29.91 31.89
N ALA A 403 -12.64 31.14 31.45
CA ALA A 403 -12.86 32.33 32.25
C ALA A 403 -14.29 32.90 32.15
N LEU A 404 -15.15 32.36 31.28
CA LEU A 404 -16.53 32.78 31.17
C LEU A 404 -17.35 32.37 32.40
N PRO A 405 -18.39 33.17 32.78
CA PRO A 405 -19.30 32.78 33.85
C PRO A 405 -20.11 31.54 33.45
N THR A 406 -20.26 30.61 34.39
CA THR A 406 -21.10 29.42 34.27
C THR A 406 -22.52 29.72 34.70
N PRO A 407 -23.56 29.07 34.17
CA PRO A 407 -24.92 29.20 34.67
C PRO A 407 -25.02 28.62 36.11
N PRO A 408 -25.86 29.19 36.98
CA PRO A 408 -26.11 28.59 38.27
C PRO A 408 -26.96 27.29 38.12
N PHE A 409 -26.96 26.46 39.14
CA PHE A 409 -27.89 25.35 39.26
C PHE A 409 -29.35 25.82 39.31
N PRO A 410 -30.36 24.93 39.09
CA PRO A 410 -31.76 25.28 39.15
C PRO A 410 -32.23 25.85 40.50
N ASP A 411 -31.55 25.50 41.58
CA ASP A 411 -31.80 26.00 42.92
C ASP A 411 -31.10 27.37 43.23
N GLY A 412 -30.42 27.94 42.23
CA GLY A 412 -29.71 29.21 42.32
C GLY A 412 -28.28 29.09 42.92
N THR A 413 -27.85 27.90 43.32
CA THR A 413 -26.45 27.72 43.79
C THR A 413 -25.44 27.88 42.67
N PRO A 414 -24.25 28.50 42.91
CA PRO A 414 -23.23 28.65 41.91
C PRO A 414 -22.69 27.29 41.41
N SER A 415 -22.54 27.12 40.12
CA SER A 415 -21.84 25.98 39.53
C SER A 415 -20.32 26.21 39.47
N ALA A 416 -19.54 25.12 39.32
CA ALA A 416 -18.11 25.22 39.14
C ALA A 416 -17.75 25.88 37.77
N PRO A 417 -16.60 26.56 37.67
CA PRO A 417 -16.11 27.13 36.43
C PRO A 417 -15.98 26.10 35.31
N TYR A 418 -16.03 26.53 34.07
CA TYR A 418 -15.70 25.69 32.93
C TYR A 418 -14.27 25.15 33.05
N ASN A 419 -14.09 23.90 32.61
CA ASN A 419 -12.80 23.23 32.55
C ASN A 419 -12.69 22.49 31.20
N PHE A 420 -12.54 23.30 30.14
CA PHE A 420 -12.40 22.77 28.78
C PHE A 420 -10.94 22.53 28.44
N SER A 421 -10.71 21.50 27.63
CA SER A 421 -9.40 21.16 27.07
C SER A 421 -9.52 20.60 25.65
N LEU A 422 -8.40 20.62 24.94
CA LEU A 422 -8.24 20.00 23.62
C LEU A 422 -7.41 18.74 23.77
N ALA A 423 -7.72 17.73 22.95
CA ALA A 423 -6.86 16.56 22.80
C ALA A 423 -6.96 16.02 21.35
N THR A 424 -5.85 15.63 20.78
CA THR A 424 -5.85 14.99 19.48
C THR A 424 -6.16 13.50 19.59
N HIS A 425 -6.65 12.90 18.48
CA HIS A 425 -6.85 11.46 18.39
C HIS A 425 -5.55 10.69 18.66
N ALA A 426 -4.41 11.21 18.16
CA ALA A 426 -3.09 10.62 18.39
C ALA A 426 -2.67 10.62 19.86
N GLU A 427 -2.86 11.78 20.57
CA GLU A 427 -2.57 11.86 22.02
C GLU A 427 -3.41 10.89 22.85
N LYS A 428 -4.59 10.54 22.38
CA LYS A 428 -5.51 9.61 23.05
C LYS A 428 -5.48 8.20 22.47
N GLN A 429 -4.54 7.90 21.56
CA GLN A 429 -4.38 6.58 20.92
C GLN A 429 -5.68 6.04 20.26
N LEU A 430 -6.51 6.95 19.73
CA LEU A 430 -7.76 6.61 19.03
C LEU A 430 -7.50 6.20 17.58
N VAL A 431 -6.32 6.43 17.10
CA VAL A 431 -5.87 6.17 15.72
C VAL A 431 -4.51 5.52 15.75
#